data_6c3cd150f2c9dade3d251ae41e54d44b
#
_entry.id   6c3cd150f2c9dade3d251ae41e54d44b
#
_cell.length_a   1.000
_cell.length_b   1.000
_cell.length_c   1.000
_cell.angle_alpha   90.00
_cell.angle_beta   90.00
_cell.angle_gamma   90.00
#
_symmetry.space_group_name_H-M   'P 1'
#
loop_
_entity.id
_entity.type
_entity.pdbx_description
1 polymer ?
#
loop_
_entity_poly.entity_id
_entity_poly.type
_entity_poly.pdbx_seq_one_letter_code
_entity_poly.pdbx_strand_id
1 'polypeptide(L)'
;MNIYAGSLSFQLTEVELKEAFEAYGAVSSARIIMDRYSGRSKGFGFVEMPNETEAKAAIAGLNGKELKGRKVTISEARPQK
;
A
#
# COMPACT_ATOMS: atom_id res chain seq x y z
N MET A 1 3.58 -12.08 -0.45
CA MET A 1 2.16 -11.74 -0.42
C MET A 1 1.95 -10.37 -1.04
N ASN A 2 0.99 -10.24 -1.91
CA ASN A 2 0.61 -8.95 -2.50
C ASN A 2 -0.47 -8.29 -1.65
N ILE A 3 -0.32 -7.00 -1.42
CA ILE A 3 -1.21 -6.23 -0.54
C ILE A 3 -1.81 -5.10 -1.35
N TYR A 4 -3.13 -4.94 -1.27
CA TYR A 4 -3.82 -3.81 -1.86
C TYR A 4 -3.86 -2.66 -0.87
N ALA A 5 -3.51 -1.48 -1.33
CA ALA A 5 -3.58 -0.25 -0.54
C ALA A 5 -4.47 0.75 -1.29
N GLY A 6 -5.63 1.05 -0.73
CA GLY A 6 -6.60 1.95 -1.35
C GLY A 6 -6.92 3.14 -0.48
N SER A 7 -7.71 4.06 -1.03
CA SER A 7 -8.07 5.32 -0.37
C SER A 7 -6.86 6.14 0.04
N LEU A 8 -5.80 6.07 -0.78
CA LEU A 8 -4.57 6.79 -0.51
C LEU A 8 -4.71 8.28 -0.85
N SER A 9 -4.03 9.12 -0.08
CA SER A 9 -3.89 10.52 -0.45
C SER A 9 -3.18 10.62 -1.81
N PHE A 10 -3.63 11.52 -2.67
CA PHE A 10 -2.98 11.75 -3.96
C PHE A 10 -1.57 12.29 -3.80
N GLN A 11 -1.22 12.78 -2.62
CA GLN A 11 0.12 13.30 -2.32
C GLN A 11 1.06 12.25 -1.73
N LEU A 12 0.54 11.07 -1.40
CA LEU A 12 1.37 9.99 -0.85
C LEU A 12 2.29 9.45 -1.94
N THR A 13 3.59 9.35 -1.62
CA THR A 13 4.59 8.82 -2.55
C THR A 13 4.80 7.34 -2.33
N GLU A 14 5.41 6.68 -3.34
CA GLU A 14 5.76 5.25 -3.22
C GLU A 14 6.73 5.01 -2.08
N VAL A 15 7.66 5.94 -1.86
CA VAL A 15 8.61 5.82 -0.75
C VAL A 15 7.89 5.87 0.58
N GLU A 16 6.94 6.78 0.73
CA GLU A 16 6.15 6.89 1.96
C GLU A 16 5.30 5.65 2.19
N LEU A 17 4.70 5.11 1.14
CA LEU A 17 3.92 3.89 1.23
C LEU A 17 4.81 2.72 1.66
N LYS A 18 5.97 2.59 1.04
CA LYS A 18 6.93 1.55 1.38
C LYS A 18 7.37 1.66 2.84
N GLU A 19 7.70 2.86 3.28
CA GLU A 19 8.14 3.08 4.66
C GLU A 19 7.07 2.69 5.68
N ALA A 20 5.81 2.97 5.37
CA ALA A 20 4.72 2.59 6.26
C ALA A 20 4.65 1.08 6.45
N PHE A 21 4.89 0.33 5.38
CA PHE A 21 4.88 -1.13 5.44
C PHE A 21 6.18 -1.70 6.03
N GLU A 22 7.31 -1.01 5.83
CA GLU A 22 8.59 -1.44 6.38
C GLU A 22 8.61 -1.45 7.91
N ALA A 23 7.72 -0.72 8.53
CA ALA A 23 7.57 -0.76 9.99
C ALA A 23 7.12 -2.15 10.48
N TYR A 24 6.57 -2.98 9.59
CA TYR A 24 6.09 -4.32 9.93
C TYR A 24 6.99 -5.43 9.41
N GLY A 25 7.89 -5.13 8.49
CA GLY A 25 8.81 -6.13 7.97
C GLY A 25 9.37 -5.74 6.60
N ALA A 26 10.04 -6.68 5.97
CA ALA A 26 10.69 -6.43 4.68
C ALA A 26 9.67 -6.24 3.57
N VAL A 27 9.89 -5.22 2.75
CA VAL A 27 9.05 -4.90 1.59
C VAL A 27 9.90 -5.10 0.33
N SER A 28 9.45 -5.97 -0.58
CA SER A 28 10.17 -6.19 -1.82
C SER A 28 9.80 -5.17 -2.89
N SER A 29 8.55 -4.69 -2.89
CA SER A 29 8.16 -3.62 -3.81
C SER A 29 6.95 -2.86 -3.28
N ALA A 30 6.83 -1.60 -3.69
CA ALA A 30 5.68 -0.77 -3.38
C ALA A 30 5.40 0.10 -4.61
N ARG A 31 4.16 0.10 -5.07
CA ARG A 31 3.74 0.85 -6.24
C ARG A 31 2.48 1.63 -5.95
N ILE A 32 2.43 2.86 -6.44
CA ILE A 32 1.20 3.64 -6.48
C ILE A 32 0.80 3.73 -7.95
N ILE A 33 -0.45 3.38 -8.25
CA ILE A 33 -0.95 3.39 -9.61
C ILE A 33 -1.23 4.83 -10.02
N MET A 34 -0.67 5.24 -11.14
CA MET A 34 -0.79 6.61 -11.63
C MET A 34 -1.72 6.65 -12.82
N ASP A 35 -2.44 7.75 -12.94
CA ASP A 35 -3.25 8.02 -14.13
C ASP A 35 -2.31 8.38 -15.28
N ARG A 36 -2.40 7.65 -16.39
CA ARG A 36 -1.48 7.84 -17.50
C ARG A 36 -1.71 9.17 -18.26
N TYR A 37 -2.86 9.78 -18.10
CA TYR A 37 -3.18 11.04 -18.77
C TYR A 37 -2.78 12.24 -17.95
N SER A 38 -3.09 12.24 -16.66
CA SER A 38 -2.81 13.37 -15.78
C SER A 38 -1.48 13.24 -15.03
N GLY A 39 -0.92 12.04 -14.94
CA GLY A 39 0.28 11.78 -14.17
C GLY A 39 0.07 11.81 -12.67
N ARG A 40 -1.19 11.82 -12.23
CA ARG A 40 -1.54 11.88 -10.81
C ARG A 40 -1.85 10.48 -10.28
N SER A 41 -1.67 10.31 -8.97
CA SER A 41 -2.04 9.09 -8.29
C SER A 41 -3.54 8.83 -8.44
N LYS A 42 -3.91 7.57 -8.69
CA LYS A 42 -5.32 7.18 -8.70
C LYS A 42 -5.86 6.93 -7.30
N GLY A 43 -5.03 7.08 -6.25
CA GLY A 43 -5.44 6.88 -4.87
C GLY A 43 -5.38 5.43 -4.43
N PHE A 44 -4.71 4.57 -5.16
CA PHE A 44 -4.48 3.19 -4.73
C PHE A 44 -3.15 2.66 -5.27
N GLY A 45 -2.70 1.58 -4.66
CA GLY A 45 -1.47 0.96 -5.08
C GLY A 45 -1.35 -0.45 -4.53
N PHE A 46 -0.17 -1.04 -4.74
CA PHE A 46 0.11 -2.41 -4.30
C PHE A 46 1.47 -2.47 -3.63
N VAL A 47 1.57 -3.31 -2.61
CA VAL A 47 2.81 -3.55 -1.88
C VAL A 47 3.06 -5.06 -1.87
N GLU A 48 4.29 -5.47 -2.10
CA GLU A 48 4.67 -6.88 -2.00
C GLU A 48 5.58 -7.07 -0.80
N MET A 49 5.20 -7.99 0.08
CA MET A 49 5.99 -8.40 1.23
C MET A 49 6.21 -9.90 1.14
N PRO A 50 7.47 -10.36 1.13
CA PRO A 50 7.74 -11.79 0.97
C PRO A 50 7.38 -12.63 2.20
N ASN A 51 7.38 -12.03 3.38
CA ASN A 51 7.03 -12.74 4.62
C ASN A 51 5.53 -12.60 4.88
N GLU A 52 4.82 -13.72 4.85
CA GLU A 52 3.37 -13.71 5.01
C GLU A 52 2.92 -13.23 6.39
N THR A 53 3.64 -13.62 7.44
CA THR A 53 3.32 -13.20 8.80
C THR A 53 3.45 -11.68 8.96
N GLU A 54 4.52 -11.12 8.41
CA GLU A 54 4.74 -9.68 8.45
C GLU A 54 3.69 -8.94 7.61
N ALA A 55 3.36 -9.51 6.45
CA ALA A 55 2.34 -8.93 5.59
C ALA A 55 0.98 -8.87 6.27
N LYS A 56 0.59 -9.93 6.95
CA LYS A 56 -0.67 -9.97 7.68
C LYS A 56 -0.69 -8.96 8.83
N ALA A 57 0.44 -8.81 9.52
CA ALA A 57 0.57 -7.81 10.58
C ALA A 57 0.44 -6.40 10.02
N ALA A 58 1.03 -6.14 8.86
CA ALA A 58 0.93 -4.84 8.19
C ALA A 58 -0.51 -4.54 7.79
N ILE A 59 -1.21 -5.52 7.24
CA ILE A 59 -2.62 -5.36 6.86
C ILE A 59 -3.44 -4.98 8.10
N ALA A 60 -3.30 -5.73 9.18
CA ALA A 60 -4.06 -5.48 10.40
C ALA A 60 -3.72 -4.12 11.03
N GLY A 61 -2.44 -3.74 11.00
CA GLY A 61 -1.98 -2.52 11.64
C GLY A 61 -2.24 -1.26 10.83
N LEU A 62 -2.25 -1.36 9.52
CA LEU A 62 -2.38 -0.18 8.65
C LEU A 62 -3.79 0.04 8.14
N ASN A 63 -4.64 -1.00 8.09
CA ASN A 63 -6.00 -0.83 7.60
C ASN A 63 -6.76 0.14 8.51
N GLY A 64 -7.29 1.20 7.91
CA GLY A 64 -8.02 2.23 8.63
C GLY A 64 -7.14 3.28 9.29
N LYS A 65 -5.81 3.14 9.17
CA LYS A 65 -4.88 4.13 9.72
C LYS A 65 -4.83 5.35 8.79
N GLU A 66 -4.66 6.51 9.38
CA GLU A 66 -4.57 7.74 8.61
C GLU A 66 -3.15 7.95 8.10
N LEU A 67 -3.01 8.09 6.77
CA LEU A 67 -1.75 8.42 6.11
C LEU A 67 -2.00 9.67 5.27
N LYS A 68 -1.20 10.70 5.47
CA LYS A 68 -1.33 11.99 4.75
C LYS A 68 -2.76 12.55 4.83
N GLY A 69 -3.42 12.37 5.97
CA GLY A 69 -4.74 12.93 6.20
C GLY A 69 -5.90 12.10 5.67
N ARG A 70 -5.66 10.89 5.15
CA ARG A 70 -6.71 10.00 4.68
C ARG A 70 -6.60 8.63 5.32
N LYS A 71 -7.73 8.08 5.70
CA LYS A 71 -7.77 6.71 6.21
C LYS A 71 -7.62 5.75 5.04
N VAL A 72 -6.59 4.91 5.11
CA VAL A 72 -6.29 3.97 4.03
C VAL A 72 -7.02 2.65 4.23
N THR A 73 -7.32 1.99 3.11
CA THR A 73 -7.91 0.66 3.10
C THR A 73 -6.82 -0.32 2.69
N ILE A 74 -6.47 -1.22 3.59
CA ILE A 74 -5.40 -2.20 3.34
C ILE A 74 -6.00 -3.59 3.41
N SER A 75 -5.76 -4.39 2.38
CA SER A 75 -6.26 -5.75 2.33
C SER A 75 -5.30 -6.62 1.51
N GLU A 76 -5.47 -7.91 1.61
CA GLU A 76 -4.71 -8.83 0.77
C GLU A 76 -5.17 -8.73 -0.67
N ALA A 77 -4.22 -8.53 -1.58
CA ALA A 77 -4.51 -8.52 -3.01
C ALA A 77 -4.33 -9.92 -3.54
N ARG A 78 -5.37 -10.49 -4.12
CA ARG A 78 -5.29 -11.81 -4.71
C ARG A 78 -4.90 -11.69 -6.17
N PRO A 79 -4.02 -12.59 -6.67
CA PRO A 79 -3.70 -12.57 -8.09
C PRO A 79 -4.97 -12.83 -8.90
N GLN A 80 -5.13 -12.05 -9.94
CA GLN A 80 -6.22 -12.28 -10.89
C GLN A 80 -5.75 -13.25 -11.95
N LYS A 81 -6.62 -14.16 -12.30
CA LYS A 81 -6.33 -15.12 -13.35
C LYS A 81 -6.98 -14.69 -14.65
#